data_a44f7e7b5b013c3e9ff69e4996823319
#
_entry.id   a44f7e7b5b013c3e9ff69e4996823319
#
_cell.length_a   1.000
_cell.length_b   1.000
_cell.length_c   1.000
_cell.angle_alpha   90.00
_cell.angle_beta   90.00
_cell.angle_gamma   90.00
#
_symmetry.space_group_name_H-M   'P 1'
#
loop_
_entity.id
_entity.type
_entity.pdbx_description
1 polymer ?
#
loop_
_entity_poly.entity_id
_entity_poly.type
_entity_poly.pdbx_seq_one_letter_code
_entity_poly.pdbx_strand_id
1 'polypeptide(L)'
;MSGMLAIPQSVKEVVQNGKGKPMATSLYDLSVPTFLQTVSAVGGLLDRAATHCAETGADPEDFARVRLVDDMAPFHFQIECVAHHSVWALLAVKNGVFDPPALVPPGTIPFAGLREMIAQAEAALKAFTPEEVNSWSGKDLDLQIGPPDQSRRLAFTPETFLLSFSLPNFYFHAVTAYNILRTRGVPLGKRDYEGVLRTQLA
;
A
#
# COMPACT_ATOMS: atom_id res chain seq x y z
N MET A 1 19.33 18.82 -29.89
CA MET A 1 20.08 19.54 -28.83
C MET A 1 19.61 18.98 -27.49
N SER A 2 20.43 18.12 -26.90
CA SER A 2 20.10 17.45 -25.61
C SER A 2 20.52 18.39 -24.48
N GLY A 3 19.54 19.05 -23.84
CA GLY A 3 19.77 19.88 -22.67
C GLY A 3 19.89 18.98 -21.42
N MET A 4 21.10 18.61 -21.08
CA MET A 4 21.39 17.94 -19.82
C MET A 4 21.13 18.94 -18.67
N LEU A 5 20.13 18.65 -17.81
CA LEU A 5 19.86 19.46 -16.62
C LEU A 5 21.12 19.44 -15.71
N ALA A 6 21.78 20.57 -15.59
CA ALA A 6 22.94 20.72 -14.71
C ALA A 6 22.45 20.77 -13.24
N ILE A 7 22.97 19.89 -12.41
CA ILE A 7 22.71 19.91 -10.95
C ILE A 7 23.40 21.15 -10.37
N PRO A 8 22.66 22.05 -9.67
CA PRO A 8 23.23 23.24 -9.04
C PRO A 8 24.38 22.90 -8.07
N GLN A 9 25.38 23.78 -8.01
CA GLN A 9 26.58 23.59 -7.19
C GLN A 9 26.25 23.46 -5.69
N SER A 10 25.21 24.18 -5.22
CA SER A 10 24.71 24.07 -3.83
C SER A 10 24.22 22.66 -3.46
N VAL A 11 23.64 21.92 -4.43
CA VAL A 11 23.22 20.53 -4.20
C VAL A 11 24.42 19.59 -4.10
N LYS A 12 25.49 19.86 -4.87
CA LYS A 12 26.72 19.08 -4.80
C LYS A 12 27.47 19.25 -3.46
N GLU A 13 27.44 20.46 -2.88
CA GLU A 13 28.05 20.73 -1.58
C GLU A 13 27.30 20.09 -0.41
N VAL A 14 25.97 20.03 -0.46
CA VAL A 14 25.15 19.33 0.56
C VAL A 14 25.43 17.83 0.56
N VAL A 15 25.67 17.23 -0.61
CA VAL A 15 26.00 15.80 -0.71
C VAL A 15 27.42 15.49 -0.16
N GLN A 16 28.35 16.43 -0.24
CA GLN A 16 29.73 16.21 0.25
C GLN A 16 29.92 16.45 1.75
N ASN A 17 29.09 17.27 2.39
CA ASN A 17 29.22 17.59 3.83
C ASN A 17 28.41 16.67 4.77
N GLY A 18 27.65 15.74 4.24
CA GLY A 18 26.87 14.78 5.02
C GLY A 18 27.72 13.66 5.62
N LYS A 19 28.65 13.96 6.53
CA LYS A 19 29.28 12.99 7.44
C LYS A 19 28.35 12.60 8.59
N GLY A 20 27.03 12.48 8.32
CA GLY A 20 26.13 11.74 9.17
C GLY A 20 26.41 10.24 8.98
N LYS A 21 26.53 9.50 10.08
CA LYS A 21 26.53 8.03 10.05
C LYS A 21 25.35 7.59 9.16
N PRO A 22 25.55 6.81 8.09
CA PRO A 22 24.42 6.39 7.27
C PRO A 22 23.42 5.69 8.19
N MET A 23 22.24 6.27 8.37
CA MET A 23 21.15 5.60 9.07
C MET A 23 20.67 4.48 8.13
N ALA A 24 21.08 3.27 8.44
CA ALA A 24 20.52 2.10 7.77
C ALA A 24 19.02 2.05 8.12
N THR A 25 18.16 2.18 7.13
CA THR A 25 16.72 1.98 7.32
C THR A 25 16.48 0.51 7.62
N SER A 26 15.87 0.21 8.76
CA SER A 26 15.58 -1.17 9.14
C SER A 26 14.44 -1.76 8.29
N LEU A 27 14.33 -3.09 8.25
CA LEU A 27 13.22 -3.76 7.58
C LEU A 27 11.87 -3.33 8.17
N TYR A 28 11.81 -3.11 9.49
CA TYR A 28 10.63 -2.56 10.15
C TYR A 28 10.29 -1.16 9.63
N ASP A 29 11.27 -0.25 9.56
CA ASP A 29 11.04 1.14 9.12
C ASP A 29 10.61 1.22 7.66
N LEU A 30 11.11 0.32 6.80
CA LEU A 30 10.69 0.21 5.41
C LEU A 30 9.23 -0.24 5.26
N SER A 31 8.74 -1.05 6.17
CA SER A 31 7.48 -1.78 6.02
C SER A 31 6.36 -1.30 6.95
N VAL A 32 6.39 -1.65 8.23
CA VAL A 32 5.25 -1.46 9.14
C VAL A 32 4.76 -0.02 9.21
N PRO A 33 5.60 1.00 9.53
CA PRO A 33 5.14 2.38 9.59
C PRO A 33 4.72 2.92 8.21
N THR A 34 5.33 2.41 7.13
CA THR A 34 5.01 2.80 5.74
C THR A 34 3.63 2.28 5.34
N PHE A 35 3.35 1.01 5.62
CA PHE A 35 2.02 0.44 5.39
C PHE A 35 0.95 1.08 6.27
N LEU A 36 1.23 1.29 7.56
CA LEU A 36 0.29 1.92 8.51
C LEU A 36 -0.17 3.30 8.04
N GLN A 37 0.75 4.14 7.56
CA GLN A 37 0.40 5.47 7.07
C GLN A 37 -0.66 5.41 5.97
N THR A 38 -0.46 4.57 4.97
CA THR A 38 -1.39 4.50 3.82
C THR A 38 -2.63 3.67 4.13
N VAL A 39 -2.54 2.58 4.92
CA VAL A 39 -3.72 1.79 5.34
C VAL A 39 -4.67 2.66 6.15
N SER A 40 -4.17 3.44 7.13
CA SER A 40 -4.98 4.39 7.89
C SER A 40 -5.60 5.47 6.99
N ALA A 41 -4.84 5.98 6.01
CA ALA A 41 -5.37 6.91 5.02
C ALA A 41 -6.51 6.30 4.19
N VAL A 42 -6.35 5.07 3.70
CA VAL A 42 -7.41 4.35 2.95
C VAL A 42 -8.64 4.14 3.82
N GLY A 43 -8.49 3.83 5.11
CA GLY A 43 -9.60 3.82 6.07
C GLY A 43 -10.37 5.14 6.09
N GLY A 44 -9.65 6.25 6.17
CA GLY A 44 -10.23 7.60 6.09
C GLY A 44 -10.93 7.91 4.76
N LEU A 45 -10.39 7.41 3.63
CA LEU A 45 -11.06 7.53 2.32
C LEU A 45 -12.41 6.79 2.30
N LEU A 46 -12.48 5.59 2.87
CA LEU A 46 -13.71 4.82 2.97
C LEU A 46 -14.74 5.50 3.89
N ASP A 47 -14.32 6.10 5.00
CA ASP A 47 -15.19 6.86 5.89
C ASP A 47 -15.77 8.09 5.19
N ARG A 48 -14.96 8.82 4.44
CA ARG A 48 -15.44 9.96 3.63
C ARG A 48 -16.38 9.53 2.52
N ALA A 49 -16.13 8.39 1.87
CA ALA A 49 -17.03 7.83 0.87
C ALA A 49 -18.40 7.48 1.49
N ALA A 50 -18.43 6.84 2.66
CA ALA A 50 -19.66 6.54 3.38
C ALA A 50 -20.43 7.80 3.76
N THR A 51 -19.73 8.84 4.26
CA THR A 51 -20.34 10.14 4.59
C THR A 51 -20.94 10.80 3.34
N HIS A 52 -20.20 10.83 2.25
CA HIS A 52 -20.68 11.37 0.96
C HIS A 52 -21.94 10.66 0.46
N CYS A 53 -21.99 9.33 0.56
CA CYS A 53 -23.19 8.57 0.21
C CYS A 53 -24.38 8.95 1.09
N ALA A 54 -24.18 9.08 2.40
CA ALA A 54 -25.25 9.49 3.32
C ALA A 54 -25.78 10.92 3.01
N GLU A 55 -24.92 11.84 2.61
CA GLU A 55 -25.27 13.22 2.26
C GLU A 55 -25.98 13.34 0.91
N THR A 56 -25.62 12.50 -0.06
CA THR A 56 -26.13 12.55 -1.44
C THR A 56 -27.27 11.58 -1.72
N GLY A 57 -27.52 10.63 -0.82
CA GLY A 57 -28.49 9.56 -1.02
C GLY A 57 -27.99 8.47 -1.97
N ALA A 58 -26.69 8.42 -2.29
CA ALA A 58 -26.09 7.36 -3.09
C ALA A 58 -25.94 6.06 -2.27
N ASP A 59 -26.04 4.92 -2.93
CA ASP A 59 -25.80 3.63 -2.27
C ASP A 59 -24.29 3.35 -2.22
N PRO A 60 -23.67 3.16 -1.03
CA PRO A 60 -22.27 2.78 -0.92
C PRO A 60 -21.91 1.52 -1.69
N GLU A 61 -22.83 0.57 -1.86
CA GLU A 61 -22.59 -0.67 -2.57
C GLU A 61 -22.34 -0.47 -4.08
N ASP A 62 -22.79 0.65 -4.63
CA ASP A 62 -22.50 1.01 -6.02
C ASP A 62 -21.00 1.25 -6.25
N PHE A 63 -20.26 1.66 -5.23
CA PHE A 63 -18.81 1.89 -5.36
C PHE A 63 -18.02 0.59 -5.57
N ALA A 64 -18.47 -0.52 -5.00
CA ALA A 64 -17.74 -1.77 -5.03
C ALA A 64 -17.37 -2.23 -6.46
N ARG A 65 -18.25 -1.95 -7.43
CA ARG A 65 -18.10 -2.37 -8.83
C ARG A 65 -17.50 -1.30 -9.75
N VAL A 66 -17.29 -0.09 -9.25
CA VAL A 66 -16.76 1.01 -10.06
C VAL A 66 -15.33 0.74 -10.47
N ARG A 67 -15.05 1.01 -11.74
CA ARG A 67 -13.71 0.93 -12.33
C ARG A 67 -13.24 2.32 -12.71
N LEU A 68 -11.94 2.55 -12.71
CA LEU A 68 -11.37 3.80 -13.21
C LEU A 68 -11.51 3.88 -14.74
N VAL A 69 -11.21 2.79 -15.43
CA VAL A 69 -11.48 2.51 -16.83
C VAL A 69 -11.93 1.05 -16.97
N ASP A 70 -12.63 0.71 -18.06
CA ASP A 70 -13.36 -0.56 -18.21
C ASP A 70 -12.51 -1.82 -18.06
N ASP A 71 -11.24 -1.77 -18.47
CA ASP A 71 -10.30 -2.88 -18.41
C ASP A 71 -9.50 -2.96 -17.10
N MET A 72 -9.67 -2.00 -16.18
CA MET A 72 -9.07 -2.05 -14.85
C MET A 72 -9.94 -2.83 -13.86
N ALA A 73 -9.30 -3.37 -12.83
CA ALA A 73 -9.99 -4.02 -11.72
C ALA A 73 -10.86 -3.01 -10.92
N PRO A 74 -12.03 -3.43 -10.39
CA PRO A 74 -12.97 -2.55 -9.69
C PRO A 74 -12.47 -2.09 -8.33
N PHE A 75 -13.17 -1.11 -7.73
CA PHE A 75 -12.84 -0.54 -6.42
C PHE A 75 -12.65 -1.58 -5.31
N HIS A 76 -13.56 -2.54 -5.22
CA HIS A 76 -13.48 -3.65 -4.27
C HIS A 76 -12.11 -4.36 -4.32
N PHE A 77 -11.65 -4.73 -5.51
CA PHE A 77 -10.35 -5.37 -5.74
C PHE A 77 -9.19 -4.47 -5.26
N GLN A 78 -9.30 -3.15 -5.46
CA GLN A 78 -8.25 -2.23 -5.02
C GLN A 78 -8.09 -2.27 -3.49
N ILE A 79 -9.21 -2.31 -2.75
CA ILE A 79 -9.20 -2.37 -1.29
C ILE A 79 -8.65 -3.70 -0.78
N GLU A 80 -9.05 -4.83 -1.36
CA GLU A 80 -8.48 -6.14 -1.00
C GLU A 80 -6.96 -6.17 -1.22
N CYS A 81 -6.49 -5.65 -2.36
CA CYS A 81 -5.06 -5.60 -2.67
C CYS A 81 -4.28 -4.69 -1.71
N VAL A 82 -4.87 -3.63 -1.16
CA VAL A 82 -4.22 -2.82 -0.11
C VAL A 82 -3.95 -3.67 1.13
N ALA A 83 -4.89 -4.51 1.56
CA ALA A 83 -4.68 -5.44 2.68
C ALA A 83 -3.64 -6.52 2.33
N HIS A 84 -3.71 -7.10 1.11
CA HIS A 84 -2.81 -8.16 0.66
C HIS A 84 -1.35 -7.68 0.57
N HIS A 85 -1.11 -6.52 -0.04
CA HIS A 85 0.23 -5.98 -0.20
C HIS A 85 0.77 -5.26 1.04
N SER A 86 0.04 -5.24 2.15
CA SER A 86 0.50 -4.76 3.46
C SER A 86 0.69 -5.91 4.46
N VAL A 87 -0.38 -6.41 5.05
CA VAL A 87 -0.33 -7.48 6.08
C VAL A 87 0.23 -8.77 5.51
N TRP A 88 -0.32 -9.24 4.37
CA TRP A 88 0.12 -10.51 3.78
C TRP A 88 1.53 -10.42 3.20
N ALA A 89 1.98 -9.23 2.81
CA ALA A 89 3.37 -9.02 2.44
C ALA A 89 4.32 -9.24 3.63
N LEU A 90 3.97 -8.77 4.83
CA LEU A 90 4.76 -9.03 6.04
C LEU A 90 4.71 -10.51 6.45
N LEU A 91 3.56 -11.15 6.32
CA LEU A 91 3.43 -12.60 6.54
C LEU A 91 4.27 -13.39 5.53
N ALA A 92 4.34 -12.94 4.28
CA ALA A 92 5.22 -13.53 3.27
C ALA A 92 6.68 -13.44 3.66
N VAL A 93 7.12 -12.28 4.12
CA VAL A 93 8.50 -12.07 4.61
C VAL A 93 8.79 -12.97 5.81
N LYS A 94 7.82 -13.13 6.72
CA LYS A 94 7.94 -14.02 7.89
C LYS A 94 8.06 -15.49 7.49
N ASN A 95 7.22 -15.93 6.55
CA ASN A 95 7.00 -17.34 6.21
C ASN A 95 7.83 -17.81 5.00
N GLY A 96 8.45 -16.88 4.24
CA GLY A 96 9.21 -17.19 3.03
C GLY A 96 8.37 -17.41 1.77
N VAL A 97 7.05 -17.20 1.83
CA VAL A 97 6.14 -17.38 0.68
C VAL A 97 5.00 -16.36 0.73
N PHE A 98 4.64 -15.80 -0.44
CA PHE A 98 3.50 -14.88 -0.58
C PHE A 98 2.25 -15.67 -0.98
N ASP A 99 1.38 -15.90 -0.02
CA ASP A 99 0.13 -16.67 -0.18
C ASP A 99 -1.05 -15.93 0.47
N PRO A 100 -1.51 -14.80 -0.13
CA PRO A 100 -2.67 -14.07 0.35
C PRO A 100 -3.96 -14.87 0.07
N PRO A 101 -5.06 -14.59 0.80
CA PRO A 101 -6.37 -15.16 0.50
C PRO A 101 -6.78 -14.88 -0.95
N ALA A 102 -7.56 -15.77 -1.52
CA ALA A 102 -8.13 -15.55 -2.85
C ALA A 102 -9.01 -14.30 -2.85
N LEU A 103 -8.84 -13.47 -3.88
CA LEU A 103 -9.70 -12.31 -4.12
C LEU A 103 -11.11 -12.76 -4.45
N VAL A 104 -12.11 -12.05 -3.91
CA VAL A 104 -13.52 -12.41 -4.12
C VAL A 104 -14.19 -11.48 -5.13
N PRO A 105 -15.28 -11.93 -5.80
CA PRO A 105 -16.05 -11.10 -6.75
C PRO A 105 -16.61 -9.84 -6.07
N PRO A 106 -16.69 -8.69 -6.78
CA PRO A 106 -17.30 -7.47 -6.27
C PRO A 106 -18.75 -7.70 -5.83
N GLY A 107 -19.09 -7.20 -4.63
CA GLY A 107 -20.41 -7.40 -4.02
C GLY A 107 -20.51 -8.65 -3.15
N THR A 108 -19.44 -9.47 -3.05
CA THR A 108 -19.36 -10.57 -2.07
C THR A 108 -19.15 -10.00 -0.65
N ILE A 109 -18.30 -8.95 -0.53
CA ILE A 109 -18.10 -8.22 0.71
C ILE A 109 -18.84 -6.89 0.57
N PRO A 110 -19.77 -6.54 1.47
CA PRO A 110 -20.43 -5.24 1.45
C PRO A 110 -19.44 -4.11 1.73
N PHE A 111 -19.79 -2.88 1.37
CA PHE A 111 -18.91 -1.72 1.56
C PHE A 111 -18.44 -1.57 3.03
N ALA A 112 -19.35 -1.81 3.99
CA ALA A 112 -18.97 -1.82 5.40
C ALA A 112 -17.93 -2.89 5.74
N GLY A 113 -17.97 -4.05 5.08
CA GLY A 113 -16.99 -5.12 5.21
C GLY A 113 -15.62 -4.73 4.65
N LEU A 114 -15.55 -3.90 3.59
CA LEU A 114 -14.28 -3.35 3.09
C LEU A 114 -13.65 -2.42 4.12
N ARG A 115 -14.46 -1.61 4.83
CA ARG A 115 -13.99 -0.76 5.94
C ARG A 115 -13.44 -1.60 7.08
N GLU A 116 -14.16 -2.68 7.45
CA GLU A 116 -13.72 -3.62 8.49
C GLU A 116 -12.41 -4.31 8.10
N MET A 117 -12.27 -4.75 6.86
CA MET A 117 -11.02 -5.35 6.35
C MET A 117 -9.81 -4.42 6.52
N ILE A 118 -9.95 -3.14 6.19
CA ILE A 118 -8.88 -2.14 6.36
C ILE A 118 -8.60 -1.89 7.85
N ALA A 119 -9.61 -1.85 8.70
CA ALA A 119 -9.43 -1.72 10.15
C ALA A 119 -8.69 -2.93 10.75
N GLN A 120 -9.01 -4.13 10.30
CA GLN A 120 -8.30 -5.36 10.69
C GLN A 120 -6.86 -5.36 10.20
N ALA A 121 -6.60 -4.91 8.97
CA ALA A 121 -5.25 -4.75 8.44
C ALA A 121 -4.43 -3.76 9.28
N GLU A 122 -5.01 -2.62 9.64
CA GLU A 122 -4.38 -1.64 10.52
C GLU A 122 -4.04 -2.24 11.91
N ALA A 123 -4.98 -2.95 12.51
CA ALA A 123 -4.76 -3.62 13.80
C ALA A 123 -3.66 -4.68 13.72
N ALA A 124 -3.64 -5.49 12.66
CA ALA A 124 -2.62 -6.50 12.44
C ALA A 124 -1.22 -5.88 12.25
N LEU A 125 -1.13 -4.78 11.48
CA LEU A 125 0.14 -4.06 11.29
C LEU A 125 0.68 -3.49 12.61
N LYS A 126 -0.19 -2.96 13.49
CA LYS A 126 0.19 -2.44 14.82
C LYS A 126 0.71 -3.51 15.77
N ALA A 127 0.41 -4.77 15.52
CA ALA A 127 0.86 -5.88 16.35
C ALA A 127 2.32 -6.31 16.07
N PHE A 128 2.87 -5.97 14.90
CA PHE A 128 4.26 -6.30 14.59
C PHE A 128 5.25 -5.39 15.35
N THR A 129 6.25 -6.01 15.97
CA THR A 129 7.31 -5.27 16.69
C THR A 129 8.56 -5.08 15.82
N PRO A 130 9.38 -4.04 16.11
CA PRO A 130 10.64 -3.84 15.42
C PRO A 130 11.58 -5.05 15.51
N GLU A 131 11.67 -5.67 16.68
CA GLU A 131 12.52 -6.83 16.92
C GLU A 131 12.11 -8.02 16.07
N GLU A 132 10.80 -8.31 16.02
CA GLU A 132 10.24 -9.40 15.22
C GLU A 132 10.54 -9.17 13.74
N VAL A 133 10.15 -8.02 13.18
CA VAL A 133 10.28 -7.76 11.75
C VAL A 133 11.75 -7.70 11.31
N ASN A 134 12.62 -7.06 12.10
CA ASN A 134 14.03 -6.97 11.76
C ASN A 134 14.75 -8.34 11.81
N SER A 135 14.23 -9.30 12.57
CA SER A 135 14.76 -10.67 12.59
C SER A 135 14.57 -11.44 11.28
N TRP A 136 13.73 -10.95 10.39
CA TRP A 136 13.48 -11.57 9.08
C TRP A 136 14.41 -11.06 7.97
N SER A 137 15.18 -10.00 8.21
CA SER A 137 16.11 -9.44 7.22
C SER A 137 17.06 -10.52 6.68
N GLY A 138 17.30 -10.50 5.37
CA GLY A 138 18.20 -11.42 4.68
C GLY A 138 17.71 -12.85 4.53
N LYS A 139 16.48 -13.19 4.94
CA LYS A 139 15.89 -14.49 4.67
C LYS A 139 15.54 -14.66 3.19
N ASP A 140 15.41 -15.90 2.74
CA ASP A 140 14.87 -16.20 1.41
C ASP A 140 13.35 -16.07 1.39
N LEU A 141 12.82 -15.54 0.30
CA LEU A 141 11.40 -15.44 0.01
C LEU A 141 11.12 -15.82 -1.44
N ASP A 142 10.13 -16.68 -1.65
CA ASP A 142 9.68 -17.11 -2.96
C ASP A 142 8.29 -16.57 -3.29
N LEU A 143 8.14 -16.07 -4.50
CA LEU A 143 6.87 -15.67 -5.08
C LEU A 143 6.57 -16.54 -6.29
N GLN A 144 5.41 -17.17 -6.31
CA GLN A 144 4.88 -17.88 -7.48
C GLN A 144 3.94 -16.94 -8.25
N ILE A 145 4.22 -16.71 -9.54
CA ILE A 145 3.39 -15.86 -10.42
C ILE A 145 2.93 -16.67 -11.62
N GLY A 146 1.68 -16.49 -11.99
CA GLY A 146 1.06 -17.13 -13.15
C GLY A 146 0.13 -18.28 -12.78
N PRO A 147 -0.59 -18.83 -13.76
CA PRO A 147 -1.45 -19.97 -13.55
C PRO A 147 -0.63 -21.22 -13.15
N PRO A 148 -1.21 -22.19 -12.43
CA PRO A 148 -0.49 -23.33 -11.85
C PRO A 148 0.37 -24.12 -12.84
N ASP A 149 -0.08 -24.25 -14.10
CA ASP A 149 0.59 -24.96 -15.19
C ASP A 149 1.73 -24.15 -15.86
N GLN A 150 1.79 -22.84 -15.61
CA GLN A 150 2.78 -21.91 -16.17
C GLN A 150 3.39 -21.01 -15.11
N SER A 151 3.34 -21.42 -13.84
CA SER A 151 3.84 -20.60 -12.75
C SER A 151 5.36 -20.39 -12.86
N ARG A 152 5.79 -19.17 -12.57
CA ARG A 152 7.21 -18.79 -12.48
C ARG A 152 7.56 -18.50 -11.03
N ARG A 153 8.61 -19.13 -10.55
CA ARG A 153 9.20 -18.81 -9.25
C ARG A 153 10.09 -17.59 -9.38
N LEU A 154 9.86 -16.59 -8.55
CA LEU A 154 10.72 -15.42 -8.38
C LEU A 154 11.31 -15.47 -6.97
N ALA A 155 12.64 -15.50 -6.87
CA ALA A 155 13.33 -15.48 -5.59
C ALA A 155 13.65 -14.04 -5.19
N PHE A 156 13.38 -13.70 -3.92
CA PHE A 156 13.63 -12.39 -3.33
C PHE A 156 14.34 -12.51 -1.99
N THR A 157 14.97 -11.41 -1.55
CA THR A 157 15.13 -11.13 -0.13
C THR A 157 13.92 -10.33 0.38
N PRO A 158 13.66 -10.25 1.69
CA PRO A 158 12.61 -9.42 2.25
C PRO A 158 12.63 -7.98 1.74
N GLU A 159 13.82 -7.38 1.69
CA GLU A 159 14.01 -6.00 1.25
C GLU A 159 13.66 -5.83 -0.23
N THR A 160 14.14 -6.72 -1.10
CA THR A 160 13.87 -6.65 -2.54
C THR A 160 12.40 -6.96 -2.85
N PHE A 161 11.78 -7.87 -2.13
CA PHE A 161 10.34 -8.14 -2.24
C PHE A 161 9.50 -6.92 -1.86
N LEU A 162 9.79 -6.31 -0.70
CA LEU A 162 9.05 -5.13 -0.25
C LEU A 162 9.24 -3.95 -1.22
N LEU A 163 10.47 -3.64 -1.62
CA LEU A 163 10.77 -2.46 -2.41
C LEU A 163 10.39 -2.58 -3.89
N SER A 164 10.52 -3.77 -4.49
CA SER A 164 10.28 -3.95 -5.93
C SER A 164 8.96 -4.60 -6.29
N PHE A 165 8.28 -5.24 -5.35
CA PHE A 165 7.00 -5.90 -5.57
C PHE A 165 5.89 -5.34 -4.66
N SER A 166 6.00 -5.50 -3.34
CA SER A 166 4.89 -5.20 -2.44
C SER A 166 4.53 -3.72 -2.41
N LEU A 167 5.47 -2.82 -2.12
CA LEU A 167 5.22 -1.38 -2.03
C LEU A 167 4.73 -0.77 -3.35
N PRO A 168 5.30 -1.08 -4.54
CA PRO A 168 4.75 -0.59 -5.80
C PRO A 168 3.30 -1.01 -6.04
N ASN A 169 2.95 -2.28 -5.79
CA ASN A 169 1.57 -2.76 -5.90
C ASN A 169 0.65 -2.09 -4.87
N PHE A 170 1.09 -2.02 -3.63
CA PHE A 170 0.36 -1.39 -2.53
C PHE A 170 -0.03 0.06 -2.85
N TYR A 171 0.92 0.88 -3.28
CA TYR A 171 0.65 2.27 -3.64
C TYR A 171 -0.21 2.38 -4.90
N PHE A 172 0.00 1.50 -5.89
CA PHE A 172 -0.85 1.47 -7.09
C PHE A 172 -2.31 1.24 -6.73
N HIS A 173 -2.60 0.25 -5.87
CA HIS A 173 -3.97 -0.06 -5.46
C HIS A 173 -4.57 1.04 -4.57
N ALA A 174 -3.82 1.59 -3.64
CA ALA A 174 -4.28 2.66 -2.78
C ALA A 174 -4.61 3.95 -3.56
N VAL A 175 -3.75 4.36 -4.50
CA VAL A 175 -4.02 5.56 -5.32
C VAL A 175 -5.12 5.31 -6.35
N THR A 176 -5.25 4.10 -6.87
CA THR A 176 -6.35 3.73 -7.78
C THR A 176 -7.70 3.79 -7.04
N ALA A 177 -7.78 3.29 -5.82
CA ALA A 177 -8.97 3.42 -4.97
C ALA A 177 -9.33 4.90 -4.73
N TYR A 178 -8.35 5.74 -4.36
CA TYR A 178 -8.53 7.18 -4.24
C TYR A 178 -9.11 7.79 -5.54
N ASN A 179 -8.52 7.47 -6.69
CA ASN A 179 -8.95 8.01 -7.98
C ASN A 179 -10.38 7.58 -8.34
N ILE A 180 -10.75 6.32 -8.09
CA ILE A 180 -12.13 5.84 -8.30
C ILE A 180 -13.11 6.66 -7.47
N LEU A 181 -12.85 6.87 -6.17
CA LEU A 181 -13.71 7.69 -5.31
C LEU A 181 -13.81 9.14 -5.82
N ARG A 182 -12.72 9.71 -6.33
CA ARG A 182 -12.70 11.05 -6.94
C ARG A 182 -13.59 11.13 -8.18
N THR A 183 -13.58 10.13 -9.04
CA THR A 183 -14.45 10.09 -10.23
C THR A 183 -15.94 10.00 -9.89
N ARG A 184 -16.25 9.56 -8.67
CA ARG A 184 -17.62 9.46 -8.14
C ARG A 184 -18.05 10.65 -7.29
N GLY A 185 -17.24 11.73 -7.28
CA GLY A 185 -17.58 12.98 -6.63
C GLY A 185 -17.28 13.05 -5.12
N VAL A 186 -16.66 12.01 -4.55
CA VAL A 186 -16.26 12.06 -3.14
C VAL A 186 -15.27 13.21 -2.92
N PRO A 187 -15.52 14.12 -1.95
CA PRO A 187 -14.71 15.32 -1.74
C PRO A 187 -13.39 14.97 -1.02
N LEU A 188 -12.42 14.47 -1.79
CA LEU A 188 -11.10 14.07 -1.33
C LEU A 188 -10.02 14.96 -1.95
N GLY A 189 -8.94 15.18 -1.22
CA GLY A 189 -7.74 15.83 -1.71
C GLY A 189 -6.49 14.95 -1.51
N LYS A 190 -5.37 15.38 -2.06
CA LYS A 190 -4.09 14.65 -1.93
C LYS A 190 -3.72 14.37 -0.46
N ARG A 191 -4.03 15.30 0.45
CA ARG A 191 -3.75 15.14 1.89
C ARG A 191 -4.51 13.97 2.52
N ASP A 192 -5.71 13.67 2.04
CA ASP A 192 -6.48 12.52 2.52
C ASP A 192 -5.81 11.20 2.13
N TYR A 193 -5.15 11.15 0.97
CA TYR A 193 -4.34 10.01 0.53
C TYR A 193 -2.99 9.93 1.25
N GLU A 194 -2.31 11.05 1.48
CA GLU A 194 -1.02 11.09 2.19
C GLU A 194 -1.17 10.65 3.66
N GLY A 195 -2.32 10.91 4.26
CA GLY A 195 -2.57 10.62 5.67
C GLY A 195 -1.68 11.44 6.62
N VAL A 196 -1.36 10.86 7.76
CA VAL A 196 -0.51 11.51 8.79
C VAL A 196 0.95 11.30 8.43
N LEU A 197 1.66 12.40 8.16
CA LEU A 197 3.08 12.36 7.84
C LEU A 197 3.92 12.02 9.08
N ARG A 198 4.92 11.19 8.90
CA ARG A 198 5.91 10.81 9.94
C ARG A 198 7.02 11.86 10.00
N THR A 199 6.72 13.01 10.57
CA THR A 199 7.70 14.09 10.75
C THR A 199 8.48 13.92 12.05
N GLN A 200 9.75 14.32 12.04
CA GLN A 200 10.46 14.56 13.28
C GLN A 200 9.96 15.88 13.85
N LEU A 201 9.50 15.86 15.11
CA LEU A 201 9.24 17.10 15.83
C LEU A 201 10.57 17.80 16.06
N ALA A 202 10.67 19.06 15.65
CA ALA A 202 11.82 19.91 15.91
C ALA A 202 11.89 20.28 17.40
#